data_694cf1bfd96c4e14b3fea3a333a7de92
#
_entry.id   694cf1bfd96c4e14b3fea3a333a7de92
#
_cell.length_a   1.000
_cell.length_b   1.000
_cell.length_c   1.000
_cell.angle_alpha   90.00
_cell.angle_beta   90.00
_cell.angle_gamma   90.00
#
_symmetry.space_group_name_H-M   'P 1'
#
loop_
_entity.id
_entity.type
_entity.pdbx_description
1 polymer ?
#
loop_
_entity_poly.entity_id
_entity_poly.type
_entity_poly.pdbx_seq_one_letter_code
_entity_poly.pdbx_strand_id
1 'polypeptide(L)'
;MNKRVKIVATLGPAVEIRGGKKFGEDGYWGEKLDVEASAKNIAKLIEAGANTFRFNFSHGDHQEQGERMATVKLAEKIAGKKVGFLLDTKGPEIRTELFEGDAKEYSYKTGEKIRVATKQGIKSTREVIALNVAGALDIYDDVEVGHQVLVDDGKLGLRVFSKDDETREFEVVVENDGIIAKQKGVNIPNTKIPFPALAERDNDDIRFGLEQGINFIAISFVRTAKDVNEVRAICEETGNGHVQLFAKIENQQGIDNLDEIIEAADGIMIARGDMGIEVPFEMVPVYQKMIITKVNAAGKVVITATNMLETMTE
;
A
#
# COMPACT_ATOMS: atom_id res chain seq x y z
N MET A 1 -0.28 -12.42 -31.57
CA MET A 1 1.05 -12.56 -30.94
C MET A 1 0.85 -12.68 -29.44
N ASN A 2 1.25 -13.77 -28.81
CA ASN A 2 1.12 -13.90 -27.34
C ASN A 2 2.15 -12.96 -26.67
N LYS A 3 1.66 -11.95 -25.95
CA LYS A 3 2.52 -11.08 -25.16
C LYS A 3 3.24 -11.90 -24.07
N ARG A 4 4.57 -11.78 -23.99
CA ARG A 4 5.37 -12.41 -22.94
C ARG A 4 5.20 -11.69 -21.61
N VAL A 5 5.02 -10.37 -21.63
CA VAL A 5 4.79 -9.53 -20.44
C VAL A 5 3.30 -9.23 -20.34
N LYS A 6 2.71 -9.48 -19.19
CA LYS A 6 1.34 -9.11 -18.85
C LYS A 6 1.31 -7.71 -18.23
N ILE A 7 0.21 -7.01 -18.46
CA ILE A 7 0.01 -5.64 -17.96
C ILE A 7 -1.03 -5.68 -16.85
N VAL A 8 -0.63 -5.23 -15.66
CA VAL A 8 -1.55 -4.97 -14.54
C VAL A 8 -1.84 -3.47 -14.54
N ALA A 9 -3.09 -3.09 -14.70
CA ALA A 9 -3.55 -1.71 -14.68
C ALA A 9 -4.27 -1.41 -13.37
N THR A 10 -3.82 -0.41 -12.62
CA THR A 10 -4.55 0.04 -11.44
C THR A 10 -5.76 0.85 -11.86
N LEU A 11 -6.93 0.51 -11.33
CA LEU A 11 -8.14 1.30 -11.52
C LEU A 11 -8.11 2.55 -10.64
N GLY A 12 -8.57 3.63 -11.21
CA GLY A 12 -8.65 4.91 -10.54
C GLY A 12 -9.35 5.97 -11.39
N PRO A 13 -9.34 7.20 -10.91
CA PRO A 13 -10.13 8.30 -11.49
C PRO A 13 -9.86 8.58 -12.97
N ALA A 14 -8.67 8.23 -13.48
CA ALA A 14 -8.30 8.49 -14.88
C ALA A 14 -9.22 7.81 -15.92
N VAL A 15 -9.86 6.70 -15.54
CA VAL A 15 -10.79 5.97 -16.42
C VAL A 15 -12.23 6.07 -15.96
N GLU A 16 -12.47 6.60 -14.76
CA GLU A 16 -13.80 6.76 -14.20
C GLU A 16 -14.49 8.02 -14.74
N ILE A 17 -15.75 7.89 -15.05
CA ILE A 17 -16.66 9.02 -15.34
C ILE A 17 -17.64 9.09 -14.18
N ARG A 18 -17.84 10.29 -13.63
CA ARG A 18 -18.77 10.52 -12.51
C ARG A 18 -19.73 11.67 -12.88
N GLY A 19 -21.05 11.39 -12.91
CA GLY A 19 -22.05 12.39 -13.33
C GLY A 19 -21.74 13.02 -14.70
N GLY A 20 -21.18 12.25 -15.64
CA GLY A 20 -20.75 12.75 -16.95
C GLY A 20 -19.40 13.50 -16.97
N LYS A 21 -18.77 13.70 -15.80
CA LYS A 21 -17.50 14.42 -15.64
C LYS A 21 -16.30 13.49 -15.66
N LYS A 22 -15.18 14.01 -16.17
CA LYS A 22 -13.86 13.35 -16.11
C LYS A 22 -13.09 13.81 -14.87
N PHE A 23 -12.10 13.01 -14.46
CA PHE A 23 -11.18 13.41 -13.41
C PHE A 23 -10.51 14.77 -13.73
N GLY A 24 -10.46 15.64 -12.72
CA GLY A 24 -9.94 16.99 -12.84
C GLY A 24 -11.01 18.06 -13.15
N GLU A 25 -12.23 17.68 -13.51
CA GLU A 25 -13.34 18.63 -13.70
C GLU A 25 -14.01 18.97 -12.36
N ASP A 26 -14.48 20.20 -12.22
CA ASP A 26 -15.12 20.70 -11.00
C ASP A 26 -16.31 19.83 -10.57
N GLY A 27 -16.33 19.46 -9.28
CA GLY A 27 -17.38 18.65 -8.69
C GLY A 27 -17.35 17.16 -9.04
N TYR A 28 -16.28 16.67 -9.69
CA TYR A 28 -16.12 15.24 -10.02
C TYR A 28 -16.34 14.31 -8.83
N TRP A 29 -15.72 14.61 -7.69
CA TRP A 29 -15.78 13.74 -6.49
C TRP A 29 -17.15 13.70 -5.79
N GLY A 30 -18.03 14.66 -6.07
CA GLY A 30 -19.39 14.69 -5.52
C GLY A 30 -20.41 13.87 -6.32
N GLU A 31 -20.00 13.33 -7.47
CA GLU A 31 -20.89 12.63 -8.40
C GLU A 31 -20.77 11.11 -8.29
N LYS A 32 -21.84 10.41 -8.62
CA LYS A 32 -21.85 8.95 -8.71
C LYS A 32 -21.08 8.45 -9.92
N LEU A 33 -20.49 7.26 -9.78
CA LEU A 33 -19.83 6.58 -10.88
C LEU A 33 -20.83 6.27 -12.01
N ASP A 34 -20.51 6.71 -13.22
CA ASP A 34 -21.20 6.29 -14.44
C ASP A 34 -20.56 4.98 -14.93
N VAL A 35 -21.18 3.88 -14.57
CA VAL A 35 -20.67 2.53 -14.86
C VAL A 35 -20.53 2.28 -16.36
N GLU A 36 -21.50 2.73 -17.19
CA GLU A 36 -21.47 2.46 -18.64
C GLU A 36 -20.36 3.28 -19.33
N ALA A 37 -20.26 4.57 -19.02
CA ALA A 37 -19.24 5.43 -19.60
C ALA A 37 -17.83 5.00 -19.16
N SER A 38 -17.65 4.67 -17.88
CA SER A 38 -16.39 4.16 -17.34
C SER A 38 -16.00 2.81 -17.94
N ALA A 39 -16.96 1.88 -18.10
CA ALA A 39 -16.72 0.58 -18.72
C ALA A 39 -16.21 0.70 -20.16
N LYS A 40 -16.69 1.68 -20.94
CA LYS A 40 -16.19 1.95 -22.30
C LYS A 40 -14.72 2.40 -22.28
N ASN A 41 -14.32 3.20 -21.29
CA ASN A 41 -12.91 3.60 -21.15
C ASN A 41 -12.04 2.41 -20.73
N ILE A 42 -12.49 1.59 -19.80
CA ILE A 42 -11.79 0.39 -19.36
C ILE A 42 -11.68 -0.63 -20.51
N ALA A 43 -12.72 -0.79 -21.34
CA ALA A 43 -12.68 -1.66 -22.53
C ALA A 43 -11.55 -1.28 -23.50
N LYS A 44 -11.29 0.01 -23.69
CA LYS A 44 -10.15 0.49 -24.50
C LYS A 44 -8.81 0.04 -23.91
N LEU A 45 -8.66 0.01 -22.58
CA LEU A 45 -7.44 -0.51 -21.93
C LEU A 45 -7.29 -2.02 -22.16
N ILE A 46 -8.39 -2.77 -22.10
CA ILE A 46 -8.41 -4.21 -22.39
C ILE A 46 -8.00 -4.47 -23.86
N GLU A 47 -8.54 -3.70 -24.79
CA GLU A 47 -8.18 -3.76 -26.22
C GLU A 47 -6.71 -3.39 -26.46
N ALA A 48 -6.20 -2.36 -25.76
CA ALA A 48 -4.80 -1.97 -25.78
C ALA A 48 -3.87 -3.02 -25.16
N GLY A 49 -4.43 -3.97 -24.38
CA GLY A 49 -3.73 -5.14 -23.88
C GLY A 49 -3.51 -5.20 -22.39
N ALA A 50 -4.28 -4.48 -21.57
CA ALA A 50 -4.35 -4.75 -20.16
C ALA A 50 -4.88 -6.18 -19.91
N ASN A 51 -4.25 -6.89 -18.99
CA ASN A 51 -4.54 -8.30 -18.72
C ASN A 51 -5.19 -8.50 -17.35
N THR A 52 -4.90 -7.60 -16.41
CA THR A 52 -5.35 -7.66 -15.03
C THR A 52 -5.63 -6.25 -14.55
N PHE A 53 -6.70 -6.08 -13.79
CA PHE A 53 -7.00 -4.82 -13.11
C PHE A 53 -6.76 -4.95 -11.61
N ARG A 54 -5.98 -4.00 -11.07
CA ARG A 54 -5.68 -3.90 -9.64
C ARG A 54 -6.68 -2.97 -8.97
N PHE A 55 -7.30 -3.46 -7.92
CA PHE A 55 -8.19 -2.76 -7.02
C PHE A 55 -7.44 -2.46 -5.72
N ASN A 56 -7.11 -1.19 -5.50
CA ASN A 56 -6.38 -0.78 -4.31
C ASN A 56 -7.35 -0.53 -3.15
N PHE A 57 -7.39 -1.44 -2.19
CA PHE A 57 -8.26 -1.37 -1.01
C PHE A 57 -7.75 -0.42 0.09
N SER A 58 -6.59 0.20 -0.10
CA SER A 58 -6.18 1.33 0.75
C SER A 58 -7.13 2.53 0.64
N HIS A 59 -7.93 2.60 -0.43
CA HIS A 59 -8.85 3.68 -0.74
C HIS A 59 -10.26 3.18 -0.99
N GLY A 60 -11.25 4.00 -0.59
CA GLY A 60 -12.66 3.70 -0.79
C GLY A 60 -13.20 2.68 0.22
N ASP A 61 -14.45 2.32 0.04
CA ASP A 61 -15.16 1.30 0.80
C ASP A 61 -15.58 0.12 -0.09
N HIS A 62 -16.23 -0.89 0.49
CA HIS A 62 -16.69 -2.08 -0.22
C HIS A 62 -17.70 -1.75 -1.33
N GLN A 63 -18.55 -0.73 -1.13
CA GLN A 63 -19.51 -0.31 -2.15
C GLN A 63 -18.75 0.21 -3.37
N GLU A 64 -17.83 1.13 -3.16
CA GLU A 64 -17.04 1.74 -4.25
C GLU A 64 -16.19 0.70 -4.99
N GLN A 65 -15.54 -0.21 -4.26
CA GLN A 65 -14.76 -1.28 -4.87
C GLN A 65 -15.64 -2.27 -5.64
N GLY A 66 -16.82 -2.60 -5.11
CA GLY A 66 -17.81 -3.44 -5.80
C GLY A 66 -18.32 -2.81 -7.10
N GLU A 67 -18.61 -1.51 -7.10
CA GLU A 67 -19.01 -0.76 -8.29
C GLU A 67 -17.88 -0.76 -9.35
N ARG A 68 -16.62 -0.58 -8.94
CA ARG A 68 -15.45 -0.70 -9.82
C ARG A 68 -15.33 -2.10 -10.42
N MET A 69 -15.48 -3.15 -9.61
CA MET A 69 -15.43 -4.54 -10.09
C MET A 69 -16.57 -4.83 -11.08
N ALA A 70 -17.78 -4.37 -10.80
CA ALA A 70 -18.92 -4.49 -11.73
C ALA A 70 -18.65 -3.76 -13.05
N THR A 71 -18.02 -2.58 -12.99
CA THR A 71 -17.63 -1.80 -14.16
C THR A 71 -16.63 -2.55 -15.03
N VAL A 72 -15.63 -3.23 -14.44
CA VAL A 72 -14.68 -4.08 -15.19
C VAL A 72 -15.40 -5.29 -15.80
N LYS A 73 -16.32 -5.95 -15.08
CA LYS A 73 -17.13 -7.05 -15.63
C LYS A 73 -17.96 -6.62 -16.84
N LEU A 74 -18.46 -5.37 -16.86
CA LEU A 74 -19.14 -4.82 -18.03
C LEU A 74 -18.14 -4.51 -19.16
N ALA A 75 -16.97 -3.97 -18.86
CA ALA A 75 -15.91 -3.71 -19.82
C ALA A 75 -15.41 -4.97 -20.52
N GLU A 76 -15.30 -6.10 -19.78
CA GLU A 76 -15.02 -7.42 -20.38
C GLU A 76 -16.02 -7.83 -21.48
N LYS A 77 -17.33 -7.58 -21.21
CA LYS A 77 -18.38 -7.88 -22.19
C LYS A 77 -18.26 -6.99 -23.42
N ILE A 78 -17.95 -5.71 -23.24
CA ILE A 78 -17.76 -4.74 -24.35
C ILE A 78 -16.54 -5.14 -25.20
N ALA A 79 -15.40 -5.46 -24.55
CA ALA A 79 -14.16 -5.81 -25.25
C ALA A 79 -14.14 -7.28 -25.78
N GLY A 80 -15.09 -8.11 -25.35
CA GLY A 80 -15.11 -9.54 -25.71
C GLY A 80 -13.92 -10.35 -25.15
N LYS A 81 -13.29 -9.88 -24.05
CA LYS A 81 -12.09 -10.50 -23.47
C LYS A 81 -12.20 -10.53 -21.94
N LYS A 82 -11.76 -11.65 -21.35
CA LYS A 82 -11.60 -11.78 -19.92
C LYS A 82 -10.30 -11.17 -19.42
N VAL A 83 -10.33 -10.61 -18.20
CA VAL A 83 -9.17 -10.06 -17.50
C VAL A 83 -9.12 -10.58 -16.08
N GLY A 84 -7.94 -10.50 -15.45
CA GLY A 84 -7.75 -10.84 -14.04
C GLY A 84 -8.19 -9.71 -13.13
N PHE A 85 -8.67 -10.07 -11.94
CA PHE A 85 -9.02 -9.16 -10.85
C PHE A 85 -8.02 -9.36 -9.73
N LEU A 86 -7.25 -8.33 -9.40
CA LEU A 86 -6.24 -8.34 -8.35
C LEU A 86 -6.65 -7.39 -7.24
N LEU A 87 -6.96 -7.93 -6.07
CA LEU A 87 -7.15 -7.18 -4.84
C LEU A 87 -5.79 -6.87 -4.23
N ASP A 88 -5.53 -5.61 -3.94
CA ASP A 88 -4.32 -5.17 -3.23
C ASP A 88 -4.72 -4.69 -1.84
N THR A 89 -4.28 -5.41 -0.80
CA THR A 89 -4.63 -5.11 0.60
C THR A 89 -3.98 -3.82 1.05
N LYS A 90 -4.58 -3.20 2.07
CA LYS A 90 -3.98 -2.01 2.69
C LYS A 90 -2.73 -2.36 3.50
N GLY A 91 -2.79 -3.45 4.25
CA GLY A 91 -1.75 -3.88 5.18
C GLY A 91 -1.71 -3.07 6.48
N PRO A 92 -0.97 -3.55 7.47
CA PRO A 92 -0.74 -2.84 8.71
C PRO A 92 0.18 -1.65 8.49
N GLU A 93 -0.26 -0.46 8.89
CA GLU A 93 0.49 0.79 8.71
C GLU A 93 0.52 1.63 9.98
N ILE A 94 1.47 2.55 10.05
CA ILE A 94 1.51 3.62 11.02
C ILE A 94 1.05 4.89 10.33
N ARG A 95 0.21 5.67 11.00
CA ARG A 95 -0.20 7.00 10.53
C ARG A 95 -0.04 8.04 11.62
N THR A 96 0.13 9.29 11.24
CA THR A 96 -0.04 10.40 12.17
C THR A 96 -1.51 10.52 12.56
N GLU A 97 -1.77 10.86 13.83
CA GLU A 97 -3.11 11.12 14.32
C GLU A 97 -3.68 12.46 13.81
N LEU A 98 -4.96 12.66 14.08
CA LEU A 98 -5.63 13.94 13.84
C LEU A 98 -4.98 15.03 14.69
N PHE A 99 -5.00 16.25 14.16
CA PHE A 99 -4.51 17.42 14.90
C PHE A 99 -5.52 17.89 15.94
N GLU A 100 -5.01 18.48 17.02
CA GLU A 100 -5.83 19.19 17.99
C GLU A 100 -6.36 20.51 17.37
N GLY A 101 -7.61 20.84 17.69
CA GLY A 101 -8.28 22.05 17.14
C GLY A 101 -8.53 21.95 15.64
N ASP A 102 -8.50 23.11 14.96
CA ASP A 102 -8.84 23.26 13.54
C ASP A 102 -7.61 23.26 12.61
N ALA A 103 -6.43 22.91 13.12
CA ALA A 103 -5.21 22.88 12.33
C ALA A 103 -5.35 21.87 11.16
N LYS A 104 -4.95 22.29 9.97
CA LYS A 104 -4.95 21.43 8.77
C LYS A 104 -3.59 20.84 8.51
N GLU A 105 -2.54 21.57 8.88
CA GLU A 105 -1.14 21.21 8.66
C GLU A 105 -0.22 21.92 9.67
N TYR A 106 0.95 21.36 9.88
CA TYR A 106 2.05 21.97 10.63
C TYR A 106 3.32 21.99 9.78
N SER A 107 4.03 23.13 9.80
CA SER A 107 5.34 23.28 9.14
C SER A 107 6.46 23.08 10.14
N TYR A 108 7.52 22.40 9.71
CA TYR A 108 8.71 22.12 10.50
C TYR A 108 9.96 22.55 9.75
N LYS A 109 10.97 22.96 10.50
CA LYS A 109 12.26 23.39 9.99
C LYS A 109 13.36 22.46 10.45
N THR A 110 14.37 22.29 9.61
CA THR A 110 15.57 21.52 9.91
C THR A 110 16.19 21.96 11.22
N GLY A 111 16.50 21.02 12.09
CA GLY A 111 17.09 21.25 13.41
C GLY A 111 16.08 21.52 14.53
N GLU A 112 14.78 21.69 14.23
CA GLU A 112 13.77 21.76 15.29
C GLU A 112 13.71 20.46 16.08
N LYS A 113 13.46 20.60 17.39
CA LYS A 113 13.23 19.47 18.30
C LYS A 113 11.76 19.39 18.64
N ILE A 114 11.18 18.23 18.42
CA ILE A 114 9.78 17.93 18.71
C ILE A 114 9.70 16.55 19.34
N ARG A 115 8.51 16.12 19.71
CA ARG A 115 8.26 14.79 20.26
C ARG A 115 7.38 13.97 19.34
N VAL A 116 7.53 12.65 19.41
CA VAL A 116 6.67 11.68 18.74
C VAL A 116 6.10 10.78 19.83
N ALA A 117 4.77 10.76 19.96
CA ALA A 117 4.06 9.94 20.94
C ALA A 117 3.54 8.65 20.30
N THR A 118 3.80 7.52 20.95
CA THR A 118 3.33 6.20 20.49
C THR A 118 2.02 5.78 21.15
N LYS A 119 1.62 6.46 22.23
CA LYS A 119 0.39 6.17 22.96
C LYS A 119 -0.84 6.46 22.11
N GLN A 120 -1.72 5.49 22.02
CA GLN A 120 -2.96 5.58 21.24
C GLN A 120 -3.95 6.63 21.79
N GLY A 121 -4.74 7.24 20.89
CA GLY A 121 -5.83 8.15 21.26
C GLY A 121 -5.41 9.57 21.62
N ILE A 122 -4.13 9.91 21.47
CA ILE A 122 -3.63 11.27 21.63
C ILE A 122 -3.72 11.98 20.27
N LYS A 123 -4.16 13.23 20.26
CA LYS A 123 -4.12 14.09 19.06
C LYS A 123 -2.74 14.72 18.89
N SER A 124 -2.34 14.91 17.64
CA SER A 124 -1.10 15.62 17.33
C SER A 124 -1.23 17.12 17.60
N THR A 125 -0.17 17.72 18.12
CA THR A 125 0.00 19.17 18.28
C THR A 125 1.19 19.65 17.43
N ARG A 126 1.54 20.93 17.54
CA ARG A 126 2.75 21.45 16.87
C ARG A 126 4.04 20.87 17.48
N GLU A 127 4.02 20.55 18.76
CA GLU A 127 5.17 20.06 19.55
C GLU A 127 5.23 18.53 19.62
N VAL A 128 4.11 17.85 19.38
CA VAL A 128 4.00 16.38 19.50
C VAL A 128 3.28 15.81 18.30
N ILE A 129 3.95 14.96 17.55
CA ILE A 129 3.34 14.14 16.51
C ILE A 129 2.89 12.84 17.15
N ALA A 130 1.59 12.63 17.28
CA ALA A 130 1.04 11.37 17.79
C ALA A 130 0.88 10.35 16.64
N LEU A 131 1.20 9.10 16.93
CA LEU A 131 1.12 8.00 15.99
C LEU A 131 -0.10 7.12 16.28
N ASN A 132 -0.78 6.73 15.20
CA ASN A 132 -1.77 5.65 15.17
C ASN A 132 -1.10 4.43 14.56
N VAL A 133 -0.92 3.39 15.35
CA VAL A 133 -0.25 2.16 14.93
C VAL A 133 -1.28 1.05 14.73
N ALA A 134 -1.23 0.35 13.61
CA ALA A 134 -2.13 -0.76 13.32
C ALA A 134 -2.11 -1.81 14.44
N GLY A 135 -3.29 -2.35 14.79
CA GLY A 135 -3.44 -3.29 15.90
C GLY A 135 -3.30 -2.66 17.28
N ALA A 136 -3.34 -1.32 17.38
CA ALA A 136 -3.14 -0.57 18.63
C ALA A 136 -1.84 -0.95 19.36
N LEU A 137 -0.80 -1.31 18.63
CA LEU A 137 0.50 -1.68 19.19
C LEU A 137 1.20 -0.47 19.79
N ASP A 138 1.86 -0.71 20.91
CA ASP A 138 2.83 0.23 21.46
C ASP A 138 4.22 -0.14 20.95
N ILE A 139 4.76 0.69 20.05
CA ILE A 139 6.05 0.47 19.38
C ILE A 139 7.22 1.16 20.10
N TYR A 140 6.99 1.71 21.29
CA TYR A 140 8.00 2.46 22.01
C TYR A 140 9.29 1.67 22.24
N ASP A 141 9.16 0.39 22.61
CA ASP A 141 10.30 -0.47 22.92
C ASP A 141 11.03 -0.97 21.64
N ASP A 142 10.34 -0.98 20.49
CA ASP A 142 10.90 -1.42 19.21
C ASP A 142 11.75 -0.33 18.53
N VAL A 143 11.53 0.94 18.86
CA VAL A 143 12.24 2.07 18.26
C VAL A 143 13.43 2.47 19.12
N GLU A 144 14.60 2.58 18.53
CA GLU A 144 15.85 2.92 19.21
C GLU A 144 16.32 4.34 18.88
N VAL A 145 17.20 4.88 19.75
CA VAL A 145 17.92 6.14 19.47
C VAL A 145 18.75 5.96 18.19
N GLY A 146 18.64 6.92 17.29
CA GLY A 146 19.27 6.88 15.97
C GLY A 146 18.35 6.40 14.86
N HIS A 147 17.21 5.75 15.16
CA HIS A 147 16.24 5.40 14.13
C HIS A 147 15.64 6.65 13.49
N GLN A 148 15.27 6.53 12.21
CA GLN A 148 14.51 7.55 11.50
C GLN A 148 13.02 7.29 11.62
N VAL A 149 12.24 8.36 11.71
CA VAL A 149 10.79 8.37 11.56
C VAL A 149 10.49 9.21 10.32
N LEU A 150 10.01 8.58 9.28
CA LEU A 150 9.71 9.21 7.99
C LEU A 150 8.21 9.42 7.87
N VAL A 151 7.78 10.67 7.65
CA VAL A 151 6.37 11.04 7.54
C VAL A 151 6.04 11.47 6.12
N ASP A 152 4.84 11.07 5.62
CA ASP A 152 4.32 11.38 4.28
C ASP A 152 5.31 10.95 3.18
N ASP A 153 5.64 9.67 3.14
CA ASP A 153 6.57 9.06 2.17
C ASP A 153 7.99 9.68 2.21
N GLY A 154 8.41 10.07 3.41
CA GLY A 154 9.74 10.66 3.62
C GLY A 154 9.84 12.15 3.30
N LYS A 155 8.74 12.85 3.03
CA LYS A 155 8.74 14.32 2.85
C LYS A 155 9.21 15.05 4.09
N LEU A 156 8.98 14.48 5.28
CA LEU A 156 9.57 14.93 6.53
C LEU A 156 10.34 13.77 7.18
N GLY A 157 11.64 13.97 7.36
CA GLY A 157 12.53 13.07 8.10
C GLY A 157 12.74 13.57 9.51
N LEU A 158 12.60 12.66 10.46
CA LEU A 158 12.84 12.90 11.89
C LEU A 158 13.84 11.87 12.38
N ARG A 159 14.75 12.26 13.26
CA ARG A 159 15.71 11.34 13.89
C ARG A 159 15.52 11.31 15.39
N VAL A 160 15.32 10.10 15.93
CA VAL A 160 15.23 9.87 17.36
C VAL A 160 16.59 10.15 18.02
N PHE A 161 16.66 11.08 18.97
CA PHE A 161 17.88 11.37 19.71
C PHE A 161 17.78 11.02 21.21
N SER A 162 16.58 10.92 21.76
CA SER A 162 16.36 10.40 23.12
C SER A 162 14.96 9.78 23.24
N LYS A 163 14.76 9.04 24.31
CA LYS A 163 13.50 8.41 24.66
C LYS A 163 13.13 8.82 26.10
N ASP A 164 11.86 9.08 26.33
CA ASP A 164 11.31 9.38 27.64
C ASP A 164 10.43 8.18 28.10
N ASP A 165 10.97 7.39 29.02
CA ASP A 165 10.30 6.17 29.52
C ASP A 165 9.05 6.48 30.34
N GLU A 166 8.93 7.68 30.93
CA GLU A 166 7.77 8.06 31.75
C GLU A 166 6.58 8.42 30.85
N THR A 167 6.79 9.19 29.80
CA THR A 167 5.75 9.60 28.85
C THR A 167 5.57 8.60 27.71
N ARG A 168 6.56 7.73 27.45
CA ARG A 168 6.70 6.84 26.29
C ARG A 168 6.66 7.63 24.98
N GLU A 169 7.43 8.71 24.93
CA GLU A 169 7.60 9.58 23.77
C GLU A 169 9.06 9.54 23.29
N PHE A 170 9.25 9.71 22.00
CA PHE A 170 10.56 9.93 21.41
C PHE A 170 10.82 11.43 21.31
N GLU A 171 11.98 11.88 21.73
CA GLU A 171 12.47 13.19 21.33
C GLU A 171 13.18 13.07 19.99
N VAL A 172 12.76 13.86 19.01
CA VAL A 172 13.26 13.78 17.65
C VAL A 172 13.76 15.13 17.15
N VAL A 173 14.78 15.10 16.29
CA VAL A 173 15.24 16.27 15.55
C VAL A 173 14.75 16.18 14.10
N VAL A 174 14.25 17.29 13.58
CA VAL A 174 13.82 17.44 12.20
C VAL A 174 15.04 17.46 11.27
N GLU A 175 15.11 16.55 10.30
CA GLU A 175 16.26 16.43 9.39
C GLU A 175 16.14 17.29 8.13
N ASN A 176 14.91 17.62 7.71
CA ASN A 176 14.65 18.48 6.55
C ASN A 176 13.40 19.33 6.74
N ASP A 177 13.36 20.48 6.08
CA ASP A 177 12.15 21.31 6.05
C ASP A 177 10.97 20.54 5.45
N GLY A 178 9.79 20.63 6.07
CA GLY A 178 8.62 19.92 5.58
C GLY A 178 7.32 20.41 6.20
N ILE A 179 6.21 19.97 5.59
CA ILE A 179 4.85 20.24 6.06
C ILE A 179 4.16 18.88 6.24
N ILE A 180 3.51 18.70 7.38
CA ILE A 180 2.71 17.49 7.64
C ILE A 180 1.23 17.88 7.71
N ALA A 181 0.40 17.20 6.93
CA ALA A 181 -1.04 17.18 7.12
C ALA A 181 -1.43 16.02 8.05
N LYS A 182 -2.67 16.00 8.52
CA LYS A 182 -3.21 14.93 9.38
C LYS A 182 -3.28 13.58 8.66
N GLN A 183 -3.19 12.49 9.41
CA GLN A 183 -3.39 11.12 8.95
C GLN A 183 -2.41 10.69 7.83
N LYS A 184 -1.17 11.17 7.87
CA LYS A 184 -0.12 10.80 6.93
C LYS A 184 0.56 9.50 7.32
N GLY A 185 0.96 8.71 6.31
CA GLY A 185 1.74 7.50 6.51
C GLY A 185 3.05 7.79 7.24
N VAL A 186 3.47 6.85 8.07
CA VAL A 186 4.73 6.92 8.82
C VAL A 186 5.49 5.61 8.63
N ASN A 187 6.75 5.72 8.25
CA ASN A 187 7.68 4.61 8.15
C ASN A 187 8.81 4.78 9.17
N ILE A 188 9.25 3.68 9.75
CA ILE A 188 10.40 3.66 10.68
C ILE A 188 11.38 2.59 10.15
N PRO A 189 12.20 2.95 9.14
CA PRO A 189 13.12 2.01 8.50
C PRO A 189 14.04 1.32 9.51
N ASN A 190 14.39 0.06 9.23
CA ASN A 190 15.24 -0.78 10.06
C ASN A 190 14.65 -1.15 11.43
N THR A 191 13.38 -0.86 11.69
CA THR A 191 12.68 -1.24 12.93
C THR A 191 11.82 -2.48 12.68
N LYS A 192 11.99 -3.51 13.53
CA LYS A 192 11.19 -4.74 13.46
C LYS A 192 9.94 -4.58 14.33
N ILE A 193 8.91 -3.97 13.77
CA ILE A 193 7.64 -3.80 14.48
C ILE A 193 6.83 -5.11 14.36
N PRO A 194 6.31 -5.65 15.46
CA PRO A 194 5.57 -6.91 15.48
C PRO A 194 4.11 -6.73 15.02
N PHE A 195 3.91 -6.13 13.84
CA PHE A 195 2.57 -6.00 13.27
C PHE A 195 1.89 -7.35 13.09
N PRO A 196 0.55 -7.42 13.19
CA PRO A 196 -0.19 -8.57 12.68
C PRO A 196 0.08 -8.69 11.16
N ALA A 197 -0.06 -9.89 10.61
CA ALA A 197 0.07 -10.11 9.17
C ALA A 197 -0.99 -9.34 8.38
N LEU A 198 -2.18 -9.25 8.96
CA LEU A 198 -3.34 -8.55 8.42
C LEU A 198 -3.89 -7.57 9.45
N ALA A 199 -4.23 -6.36 9.04
CA ALA A 199 -5.09 -5.50 9.83
C ALA A 199 -6.53 -6.08 9.84
N GLU A 200 -7.34 -5.70 10.83
CA GLU A 200 -8.74 -6.16 10.92
C GLU A 200 -9.52 -5.90 9.62
N ARG A 201 -9.36 -4.71 9.07
CA ARG A 201 -9.97 -4.32 7.80
C ARG A 201 -9.53 -5.20 6.63
N ASP A 202 -8.26 -5.62 6.56
CA ASP A 202 -7.78 -6.46 5.45
C ASP A 202 -8.51 -7.81 5.40
N ASN A 203 -8.85 -8.37 6.56
CA ASN A 203 -9.61 -9.62 6.63
C ASN A 203 -10.99 -9.46 5.97
N ASP A 204 -11.70 -8.36 6.29
CA ASP A 204 -13.01 -8.06 5.72
C ASP A 204 -12.89 -7.75 4.22
N ASP A 205 -11.87 -6.98 3.83
CA ASP A 205 -11.60 -6.64 2.43
C ASP A 205 -11.31 -7.90 1.58
N ILE A 206 -10.52 -8.83 2.11
CA ILE A 206 -10.21 -10.10 1.45
C ILE A 206 -11.48 -10.95 1.28
N ARG A 207 -12.27 -11.14 2.34
CA ARG A 207 -13.52 -11.90 2.28
C ARG A 207 -14.50 -11.29 1.27
N PHE A 208 -14.68 -9.98 1.31
CA PHE A 208 -15.48 -9.26 0.31
C PHE A 208 -14.96 -9.49 -1.12
N GLY A 209 -13.65 -9.36 -1.35
CA GLY A 209 -13.06 -9.60 -2.66
C GLY A 209 -13.28 -11.03 -3.17
N LEU A 210 -13.14 -12.04 -2.30
CA LEU A 210 -13.39 -13.44 -2.62
C LEU A 210 -14.85 -13.66 -3.05
N GLU A 211 -15.82 -13.06 -2.37
CA GLU A 211 -17.24 -13.07 -2.76
C GLU A 211 -17.47 -12.41 -4.13
N GLN A 212 -16.69 -11.38 -4.47
CA GLN A 212 -16.74 -10.74 -5.78
C GLN A 212 -16.07 -11.53 -6.90
N GLY A 213 -15.36 -12.62 -6.57
CA GLY A 213 -14.70 -13.51 -7.52
C GLY A 213 -13.37 -12.98 -8.04
N ILE A 214 -12.53 -12.43 -7.16
CA ILE A 214 -11.15 -12.05 -7.48
C ILE A 214 -10.32 -13.27 -7.88
N ASN A 215 -9.27 -13.05 -8.65
CA ASN A 215 -8.35 -14.10 -9.09
C ASN A 215 -7.02 -14.06 -8.33
N PHE A 216 -6.64 -12.87 -7.87
CA PHE A 216 -5.34 -12.60 -7.26
C PHE A 216 -5.50 -11.72 -6.02
N ILE A 217 -4.67 -11.95 -5.01
CA ILE A 217 -4.50 -11.06 -3.86
C ILE A 217 -3.03 -10.63 -3.80
N ALA A 218 -2.77 -9.33 -3.79
CA ALA A 218 -1.47 -8.76 -3.46
C ALA A 218 -1.48 -8.37 -1.98
N ILE A 219 -0.64 -9.04 -1.20
CA ILE A 219 -0.57 -8.90 0.26
C ILE A 219 0.46 -7.85 0.59
N SER A 220 0.05 -6.74 1.22
CA SER A 220 0.93 -5.63 1.57
C SER A 220 1.80 -5.94 2.80
N PHE A 221 3.00 -5.39 2.82
CA PHE A 221 3.97 -5.44 3.92
C PHE A 221 4.32 -6.85 4.40
N VAL A 222 4.42 -7.82 3.49
CA VAL A 222 4.83 -9.19 3.82
C VAL A 222 6.27 -9.18 4.36
N ARG A 223 6.47 -9.85 5.50
CA ARG A 223 7.75 -9.97 6.21
C ARG A 223 8.24 -11.40 6.30
N THR A 224 7.31 -12.37 6.31
CA THR A 224 7.61 -13.79 6.48
C THR A 224 6.63 -14.66 5.69
N ALA A 225 6.96 -15.95 5.51
CA ALA A 225 6.05 -16.95 4.95
C ALA A 225 4.74 -17.08 5.74
N LYS A 226 4.78 -16.81 7.06
CA LYS A 226 3.59 -16.85 7.92
C LYS A 226 2.55 -15.85 7.45
N ASP A 227 2.93 -14.63 7.07
CA ASP A 227 2.02 -13.59 6.63
C ASP A 227 1.23 -14.04 5.38
N VAL A 228 1.90 -14.73 4.45
CA VAL A 228 1.24 -15.31 3.26
C VAL A 228 0.30 -16.45 3.64
N ASN A 229 0.72 -17.33 4.55
CA ASN A 229 -0.07 -18.48 4.96
C ASN A 229 -1.34 -18.10 5.72
N GLU A 230 -1.35 -16.99 6.45
CA GLU A 230 -2.56 -16.47 7.09
C GLU A 230 -3.62 -16.08 6.05
N VAL A 231 -3.23 -15.43 4.95
CA VAL A 231 -4.16 -15.11 3.85
C VAL A 231 -4.61 -16.37 3.13
N ARG A 232 -3.71 -17.34 2.93
CA ARG A 232 -4.05 -18.63 2.30
C ARG A 232 -5.10 -19.37 3.12
N ALA A 233 -4.99 -19.38 4.44
CA ALA A 233 -5.98 -19.99 5.32
C ALA A 233 -7.39 -19.37 5.14
N ILE A 234 -7.49 -18.04 4.97
CA ILE A 234 -8.78 -17.38 4.69
C ILE A 234 -9.34 -17.82 3.34
N CYS A 235 -8.50 -17.94 2.31
CA CYS A 235 -8.93 -18.40 1.00
C CYS A 235 -9.44 -19.86 1.06
N GLU A 236 -8.76 -20.72 1.80
CA GLU A 236 -9.16 -22.13 1.97
C GLU A 236 -10.45 -22.27 2.77
N GLU A 237 -10.57 -21.54 3.90
CA GLU A 237 -11.78 -21.52 4.74
C GLU A 237 -13.03 -21.10 3.95
N THR A 238 -12.88 -20.17 3.02
CA THR A 238 -13.97 -19.66 2.19
C THR A 238 -14.20 -20.47 0.89
N GLY A 239 -13.47 -21.57 0.70
CA GLY A 239 -13.57 -22.40 -0.51
C GLY A 239 -12.90 -21.79 -1.75
N ASN A 240 -12.06 -20.78 -1.58
CA ASN A 240 -11.38 -20.05 -2.64
C ASN A 240 -9.87 -20.36 -2.73
N GLY A 241 -9.44 -21.57 -2.33
CA GLY A 241 -8.03 -21.98 -2.35
C GLY A 241 -7.34 -21.93 -3.73
N HIS A 242 -8.10 -21.67 -4.80
CA HIS A 242 -7.58 -21.47 -6.16
C HIS A 242 -7.08 -20.03 -6.43
N VAL A 243 -7.37 -19.06 -5.56
CA VAL A 243 -6.93 -17.68 -5.68
C VAL A 243 -5.42 -17.60 -5.44
N GLN A 244 -4.71 -16.93 -6.34
CA GLN A 244 -3.25 -16.83 -6.29
C GLN A 244 -2.81 -15.66 -5.42
N LEU A 245 -1.83 -15.88 -4.56
CA LEU A 245 -1.32 -14.93 -3.60
C LEU A 245 0.02 -14.35 -4.07
N PHE A 246 0.07 -13.03 -4.19
CA PHE A 246 1.27 -12.27 -4.50
C PHE A 246 1.76 -11.57 -3.24
N ALA A 247 2.93 -11.96 -2.73
CA ALA A 247 3.55 -11.27 -1.62
C ALA A 247 4.21 -9.97 -2.12
N LYS A 248 3.85 -8.83 -1.52
CA LYS A 248 4.49 -7.55 -1.81
C LYS A 248 5.74 -7.41 -0.95
N ILE A 249 6.89 -7.25 -1.61
CA ILE A 249 8.17 -6.99 -0.95
C ILE A 249 8.37 -5.48 -0.92
N GLU A 250 8.26 -4.92 0.30
CA GLU A 250 8.20 -3.49 0.56
C GLU A 250 9.17 -3.02 1.65
N ASN A 251 9.79 -3.95 2.40
CA ASN A 251 10.62 -3.64 3.53
C ASN A 251 11.84 -4.58 3.61
N GLN A 252 12.82 -4.23 4.46
CA GLN A 252 14.06 -4.99 4.62
C GLN A 252 13.80 -6.41 5.12
N GLN A 253 12.85 -6.60 6.05
CA GLN A 253 12.56 -7.93 6.60
C GLN A 253 12.01 -8.88 5.51
N GLY A 254 11.16 -8.38 4.60
CA GLY A 254 10.68 -9.16 3.44
C GLY A 254 11.80 -9.50 2.46
N ILE A 255 12.82 -8.64 2.34
CA ILE A 255 14.02 -8.94 1.53
C ILE A 255 14.87 -10.01 2.20
N ASP A 256 15.07 -9.91 3.50
CA ASP A 256 15.89 -10.87 4.28
C ASP A 256 15.26 -12.27 4.27
N ASN A 257 13.93 -12.36 4.32
CA ASN A 257 13.16 -13.61 4.34
C ASN A 257 12.65 -14.03 2.95
N LEU A 258 13.21 -13.46 1.88
CA LEU A 258 12.66 -13.59 0.52
C LEU A 258 12.48 -15.05 0.07
N ASP A 259 13.40 -15.94 0.42
CA ASP A 259 13.39 -17.33 -0.06
C ASP A 259 12.17 -18.08 0.51
N GLU A 260 11.88 -17.97 1.80
CA GLU A 260 10.72 -18.60 2.43
C GLU A 260 9.39 -17.96 1.92
N ILE A 261 9.40 -16.65 1.66
CA ILE A 261 8.23 -15.95 1.10
C ILE A 261 7.95 -16.42 -0.33
N ILE A 262 9.00 -16.59 -1.16
CA ILE A 262 8.86 -17.13 -2.51
C ILE A 262 8.28 -18.55 -2.46
N GLU A 263 8.67 -19.37 -1.50
CA GLU A 263 8.14 -20.72 -1.36
C GLU A 263 6.64 -20.71 -1.04
N ALA A 264 6.21 -19.86 -0.10
CA ALA A 264 4.82 -19.79 0.37
C ALA A 264 3.86 -19.10 -0.61
N ALA A 265 4.31 -18.08 -1.36
CA ALA A 265 3.48 -17.30 -2.29
C ALA A 265 3.40 -17.94 -3.68
N ASP A 266 2.37 -17.60 -4.46
CA ASP A 266 2.24 -18.01 -5.87
C ASP A 266 3.01 -17.06 -6.80
N GLY A 267 3.32 -15.86 -6.32
CA GLY A 267 4.14 -14.87 -7.00
C GLY A 267 4.60 -13.76 -6.07
N ILE A 268 5.44 -12.89 -6.58
CA ILE A 268 5.98 -11.75 -5.83
C ILE A 268 5.62 -10.45 -6.56
N MET A 269 5.25 -9.41 -5.79
CA MET A 269 5.16 -8.05 -6.29
C MET A 269 6.26 -7.19 -5.66
N ILE A 270 7.07 -6.58 -6.51
CA ILE A 270 8.12 -5.65 -6.09
C ILE A 270 7.49 -4.26 -6.06
N ALA A 271 7.11 -3.80 -4.87
CA ALA A 271 6.46 -2.51 -4.66
C ALA A 271 7.54 -1.44 -4.42
N ARG A 272 8.12 -0.95 -5.52
CA ARG A 272 9.32 -0.09 -5.49
C ARG A 272 9.11 1.26 -4.81
N GLY A 273 7.87 1.76 -4.77
CA GLY A 273 7.52 3.00 -4.06
C GLY A 273 7.76 2.83 -2.56
N ASP A 274 7.05 1.89 -1.94
CA ASP A 274 7.14 1.64 -0.50
C ASP A 274 8.53 1.11 -0.12
N MET A 275 9.11 0.21 -0.94
CA MET A 275 10.47 -0.29 -0.75
C MET A 275 11.50 0.86 -0.70
N GLY A 276 11.36 1.89 -1.56
CA GLY A 276 12.31 3.01 -1.61
C GLY A 276 12.25 3.94 -0.40
N ILE A 277 11.23 3.79 0.47
CA ILE A 277 11.12 4.49 1.74
C ILE A 277 11.77 3.66 2.86
N GLU A 278 11.64 2.34 2.78
CA GLU A 278 12.08 1.39 3.81
C GLU A 278 13.54 0.95 3.70
N VAL A 279 14.13 1.06 2.50
CA VAL A 279 15.53 0.69 2.25
C VAL A 279 16.28 1.85 1.54
N PRO A 280 17.63 1.88 1.54
CA PRO A 280 18.35 2.89 0.78
C PRO A 280 17.90 2.90 -0.69
N PHE A 281 17.48 4.06 -1.18
CA PHE A 281 16.84 4.21 -2.49
C PHE A 281 17.70 3.67 -3.64
N GLU A 282 19.01 3.83 -3.56
CA GLU A 282 19.99 3.31 -4.51
C GLU A 282 20.03 1.77 -4.56
N MET A 283 19.54 1.09 -3.52
CA MET A 283 19.48 -0.37 -3.47
C MET A 283 18.23 -0.95 -4.15
N VAL A 284 17.19 -0.15 -4.38
CA VAL A 284 15.94 -0.61 -5.00
C VAL A 284 16.18 -1.32 -6.35
N PRO A 285 16.98 -0.79 -7.30
CA PRO A 285 17.28 -1.49 -8.55
C PRO A 285 18.04 -2.80 -8.35
N VAL A 286 18.89 -2.87 -7.32
CA VAL A 286 19.67 -4.08 -6.99
C VAL A 286 18.73 -5.15 -6.46
N TYR A 287 17.91 -4.83 -5.47
CA TYR A 287 16.90 -5.72 -4.91
C TYR A 287 15.90 -6.19 -5.96
N GLN A 288 15.43 -5.27 -6.83
CA GLN A 288 14.54 -5.64 -7.93
C GLN A 288 15.14 -6.74 -8.81
N LYS A 289 16.39 -6.59 -9.24
CA LYS A 289 17.06 -7.61 -10.09
C LYS A 289 17.24 -8.92 -9.36
N MET A 290 17.64 -8.88 -8.09
CA MET A 290 17.82 -10.07 -7.25
C MET A 290 16.48 -10.82 -7.09
N ILE A 291 15.40 -10.12 -6.74
CA ILE A 291 14.07 -10.69 -6.56
C ILE A 291 13.59 -11.33 -7.87
N ILE A 292 13.69 -10.62 -9.01
CA ILE A 292 13.29 -11.15 -10.33
C ILE A 292 14.04 -12.45 -10.63
N THR A 293 15.36 -12.50 -10.37
CA THR A 293 16.19 -13.68 -10.63
C THR A 293 15.74 -14.87 -9.78
N LYS A 294 15.52 -14.67 -8.48
CA LYS A 294 15.09 -15.72 -7.57
C LYS A 294 13.69 -16.24 -7.88
N VAL A 295 12.73 -15.33 -8.14
CA VAL A 295 11.35 -15.70 -8.47
C VAL A 295 11.26 -16.46 -9.79
N ASN A 296 12.00 -16.03 -10.80
CA ASN A 296 12.09 -16.74 -12.08
C ASN A 296 12.74 -18.13 -11.93
N ALA A 297 13.76 -18.26 -11.11
CA ALA A 297 14.41 -19.56 -10.80
C ALA A 297 13.43 -20.52 -10.11
N ALA A 298 12.52 -19.99 -9.28
CA ALA A 298 11.43 -20.76 -8.66
C ALA A 298 10.25 -21.08 -9.61
N GLY A 299 10.29 -20.60 -10.85
CA GLY A 299 9.21 -20.78 -11.83
C GLY A 299 7.93 -20.02 -11.53
N LYS A 300 8.03 -18.99 -10.66
CA LYS A 300 6.89 -18.17 -10.20
C LYS A 300 6.80 -16.84 -10.94
N VAL A 301 5.65 -16.17 -10.82
CA VAL A 301 5.38 -14.89 -11.46
C VAL A 301 5.95 -13.74 -10.62
N VAL A 302 6.54 -12.74 -11.28
CA VAL A 302 6.95 -11.50 -10.64
C VAL A 302 6.26 -10.30 -11.27
N ILE A 303 5.72 -9.42 -10.43
CA ILE A 303 5.13 -8.13 -10.82
C ILE A 303 6.10 -7.03 -10.37
N THR A 304 6.52 -6.18 -11.30
CA THR A 304 7.26 -4.95 -10.97
C THR A 304 6.28 -3.80 -10.93
N ALA A 305 6.15 -3.14 -9.80
CA ALA A 305 5.11 -2.14 -9.55
C ALA A 305 5.68 -0.77 -9.21
N THR A 306 4.88 0.26 -9.45
CA THR A 306 5.08 1.69 -9.13
C THR A 306 6.36 2.32 -9.66
N ASN A 307 6.40 3.65 -9.71
CA ASN A 307 7.52 4.47 -10.18
C ASN A 307 8.05 4.04 -11.57
N MET A 308 7.09 3.82 -12.50
CA MET A 308 7.38 3.47 -13.90
C MET A 308 7.55 4.73 -14.73
N LEU A 309 8.80 5.14 -14.98
CA LEU A 309 9.14 6.25 -15.87
C LEU A 309 8.38 7.54 -15.51
N GLU A 310 8.30 7.87 -14.24
CA GLU A 310 7.50 8.98 -13.72
C GLU A 310 7.91 10.32 -14.32
N THR A 311 9.21 10.52 -14.53
CA THR A 311 9.75 11.71 -15.23
C THR A 311 9.29 11.87 -16.67
N MET A 312 8.65 10.87 -17.27
CA MET A 312 8.06 10.98 -18.61
C MET A 312 6.62 11.53 -18.58
N THR A 313 6.08 11.81 -17.41
CA THR A 313 4.73 12.39 -17.24
C THR A 313 4.74 13.92 -17.22
N GLU A 314 5.92 14.56 -17.13
CA GLU A 314 6.14 16.01 -17.10
C GLU A 314 6.66 16.53 -18.44
#